data_5aefdffc6d88d20d8be81f55643a14e6
#
_entry.id   5aefdffc6d88d20d8be81f55643a14e6
#
_cell.length_a   1.000
_cell.length_b   1.000
_cell.length_c   1.000
_cell.angle_alpha   90.00
_cell.angle_beta   90.00
_cell.angle_gamma   90.00
#
_symmetry.space_group_name_H-M   'P 1'
#
loop_
_entity.id
_entity.type
_entity.pdbx_description
1 polymer ?
#
loop_
_entity_poly.entity_id
_entity_poly.type
_entity_poly.pdbx_seq_one_letter_code
_entity_poly.pdbx_strand_id
1 'polypeptide(L)'
;MITAGELHRRWRTLPIGTLDEVIGDGTCLILAPHPDDESLGCGGLIAACCAASRPPVVALLTDGGASHPGSRLYPPARLADLRERELLDAVGILGLAPDRLMLLREPDGRAPHEGAGFRAVVDRVVTCVREHGCTSILAPWRFDPHCDHVAAALIATEVARITGVRQVSYPVWGWTLADDAGVDEASVRGWRLTVGTHMPAKQRAIAAHASQYGKVVTDDPVGFRLPEKLLRAMQQPWEVFLAP
;
A
#
# COMPACT_ATOMS: atom_id res chain seq x y z
N MET A 1 -13.16 20.33 6.68
CA MET A 1 -13.90 19.10 6.27
C MET A 1 -14.39 19.31 4.83
N ILE A 2 -14.13 18.36 3.94
CA ILE A 2 -14.61 18.34 2.55
C ILE A 2 -15.36 17.02 2.32
N THR A 3 -16.11 16.91 1.22
CA THR A 3 -16.71 15.62 0.85
C THR A 3 -15.70 14.73 0.13
N ALA A 4 -15.89 13.41 0.20
CA ALA A 4 -15.04 12.46 -0.53
C ALA A 4 -15.10 12.69 -2.04
N GLY A 5 -16.26 13.08 -2.59
CA GLY A 5 -16.38 13.45 -4.00
C GLY A 5 -15.51 14.65 -4.37
N GLU A 6 -15.43 15.67 -3.51
CA GLU A 6 -14.51 16.79 -3.70
C GLU A 6 -13.05 16.34 -3.60
N LEU A 7 -12.73 15.48 -2.60
CA LEU A 7 -11.41 14.92 -2.42
C LEU A 7 -10.95 14.15 -3.67
N HIS A 8 -11.82 13.27 -4.20
CA HIS A 8 -11.53 12.51 -5.43
C HIS A 8 -11.29 13.42 -6.64
N ARG A 9 -12.05 14.53 -6.77
CA ARG A 9 -11.78 15.53 -7.81
C ARG A 9 -10.40 16.16 -7.66
N ARG A 10 -10.02 16.57 -6.44
CA ARG A 10 -8.71 17.13 -6.15
C ARG A 10 -7.58 16.14 -6.45
N TRP A 11 -7.71 14.88 -6.04
CA TRP A 11 -6.71 13.85 -6.36
C TRP A 11 -6.51 13.69 -7.88
N ARG A 12 -7.60 13.71 -8.66
CA ARG A 12 -7.53 13.61 -10.13
C ARG A 12 -6.92 14.84 -10.81
N THR A 13 -6.83 15.95 -10.13
CA THR A 13 -6.31 17.22 -10.67
C THR A 13 -4.98 17.65 -10.06
N LEU A 14 -4.38 16.84 -9.18
CA LEU A 14 -3.03 17.08 -8.69
C LEU A 14 -2.05 17.23 -9.86
N PRO A 15 -0.96 18.01 -9.71
CA PRO A 15 0.05 18.13 -10.75
C PRO A 15 0.68 16.75 -11.08
N ILE A 16 1.16 16.59 -12.30
CA ILE A 16 1.99 15.46 -12.68
C ILE A 16 3.35 15.68 -12.05
N GLY A 17 3.84 14.68 -11.31
CA GLY A 17 5.15 14.69 -10.68
C GLY A 17 6.08 13.66 -11.30
N THR A 18 7.37 13.89 -11.13
CA THR A 18 8.46 12.95 -11.43
C THR A 18 8.67 11.96 -10.28
N LEU A 19 9.45 10.90 -10.51
CA LEU A 19 9.87 10.00 -9.42
C LEU A 19 10.56 10.78 -8.29
N ASP A 20 11.47 11.70 -8.61
CA ASP A 20 12.23 12.48 -7.61
C ASP A 20 11.32 13.41 -6.79
N GLU A 21 10.28 13.94 -7.39
CA GLU A 21 9.29 14.73 -6.65
C GLU A 21 8.48 13.86 -5.69
N VAL A 22 8.22 12.60 -6.04
CA VAL A 22 7.48 11.66 -5.18
C VAL A 22 8.38 11.04 -4.11
N ILE A 23 9.51 10.45 -4.47
CA ILE A 23 10.35 9.66 -3.55
C ILE A 23 11.68 10.30 -3.17
N GLY A 24 12.06 11.44 -3.75
CA GLY A 24 13.41 12.01 -3.62
C GLY A 24 14.40 11.37 -4.60
N ASP A 25 15.68 11.68 -4.42
CA ASP A 25 16.79 11.25 -5.28
C ASP A 25 17.35 9.85 -4.92
N GLY A 26 16.94 9.29 -3.79
CA GLY A 26 17.35 7.96 -3.31
C GLY A 26 16.33 6.86 -3.58
N THR A 27 16.39 5.79 -2.80
CA THR A 27 15.37 4.73 -2.76
C THR A 27 14.30 5.05 -1.72
N CYS A 28 13.16 4.36 -1.78
CA CYS A 28 12.08 4.53 -0.81
C CYS A 28 11.72 3.20 -0.14
N LEU A 29 11.08 3.29 1.03
CA LEU A 29 10.38 2.19 1.67
C LEU A 29 8.89 2.37 1.45
N ILE A 30 8.20 1.34 0.98
CA ILE A 30 6.74 1.28 0.85
C ILE A 30 6.21 0.38 1.96
N LEU A 31 5.48 0.95 2.91
CA LEU A 31 4.82 0.20 3.98
C LEU A 31 3.40 -0.15 3.51
N ALA A 32 3.19 -1.42 3.16
CA ALA A 32 1.91 -1.95 2.74
C ALA A 32 1.21 -2.68 3.91
N PRO A 33 -0.03 -2.33 4.27
CA PRO A 33 -0.76 -3.03 5.34
C PRO A 33 -1.00 -4.49 5.04
N HIS A 34 -1.50 -4.82 3.83
CA HIS A 34 -1.88 -6.17 3.44
C HIS A 34 -1.21 -6.59 2.13
N PRO A 35 -1.09 -7.91 1.87
CA PRO A 35 -0.65 -8.40 0.56
C PRO A 35 -1.69 -8.04 -0.50
N ASP A 36 -1.47 -7.00 -1.27
CA ASP A 36 -2.16 -6.41 -2.41
C ASP A 36 -2.09 -4.87 -2.41
N ASP A 37 -1.94 -4.21 -1.25
CA ASP A 37 -1.90 -2.74 -1.15
C ASP A 37 -0.69 -2.13 -1.88
N GLU A 38 0.47 -2.82 -1.90
CA GLU A 38 1.66 -2.40 -2.64
C GLU A 38 1.39 -2.36 -4.15
N SER A 39 0.64 -3.35 -4.65
CA SER A 39 0.27 -3.44 -6.06
C SER A 39 -0.84 -2.46 -6.42
N LEU A 40 -1.83 -2.29 -5.54
CA LEU A 40 -2.95 -1.38 -5.72
C LEU A 40 -2.48 0.09 -5.70
N GLY A 41 -1.84 0.50 -4.62
CA GLY A 41 -1.46 1.90 -4.40
C GLY A 41 -0.18 2.33 -5.10
N CYS A 42 0.80 1.42 -5.24
CA CYS A 42 2.18 1.73 -5.64
C CYS A 42 2.73 0.83 -6.75
N GLY A 43 1.93 -0.05 -7.38
CA GLY A 43 2.44 -1.01 -8.36
C GLY A 43 3.16 -0.36 -9.54
N GLY A 44 2.64 0.74 -10.04
CA GLY A 44 3.29 1.51 -11.11
C GLY A 44 4.57 2.21 -10.63
N LEU A 45 4.56 2.76 -9.42
CA LEU A 45 5.75 3.34 -8.78
C LEU A 45 6.85 2.28 -8.61
N ILE A 46 6.52 1.09 -8.08
CA ILE A 46 7.48 -0.01 -7.90
C ILE A 46 8.14 -0.36 -9.23
N ALA A 47 7.33 -0.58 -10.29
CA ALA A 47 7.84 -0.92 -11.61
C ALA A 47 8.69 0.21 -12.20
N ALA A 48 8.30 1.47 -12.05
CA ALA A 48 9.07 2.63 -12.50
C ALA A 48 10.41 2.75 -11.77
N CYS A 49 10.42 2.54 -10.45
CA CYS A 49 11.65 2.55 -9.65
C CYS A 49 12.60 1.41 -10.05
N CYS A 50 12.09 0.20 -10.25
CA CYS A 50 12.88 -0.94 -10.72
C CYS A 50 13.48 -0.66 -12.10
N ALA A 51 12.70 -0.12 -13.04
CA ALA A 51 13.17 0.26 -14.37
C ALA A 51 14.24 1.37 -14.33
N ALA A 52 14.17 2.26 -13.35
CA ALA A 52 15.15 3.32 -13.11
C ALA A 52 16.39 2.87 -12.31
N SER A 53 16.54 1.55 -12.03
CA SER A 53 17.62 0.98 -11.20
C SER A 53 17.66 1.54 -9.77
N ARG A 54 16.49 1.91 -9.23
CA ARG A 54 16.28 2.44 -7.88
C ARG A 54 15.19 1.60 -7.14
N PRO A 55 15.36 0.26 -7.07
CA PRO A 55 14.31 -0.60 -6.54
C PRO A 55 13.94 -0.19 -5.10
N PRO A 56 12.65 -0.05 -4.78
CA PRO A 56 12.21 0.26 -3.42
C PRO A 56 12.42 -0.93 -2.48
N VAL A 57 12.23 -0.70 -1.18
CA VAL A 57 11.93 -1.78 -0.23
C VAL A 57 10.43 -1.81 -0.01
N VAL A 58 9.83 -2.98 -0.07
CA VAL A 58 8.41 -3.19 0.31
C VAL A 58 8.37 -3.86 1.66
N ALA A 59 7.83 -3.18 2.66
CA ALA A 59 7.57 -3.73 3.99
C ALA A 59 6.08 -4.07 4.12
N LEU A 60 5.76 -5.36 4.23
CA LEU A 60 4.41 -5.85 4.47
C LEU A 60 4.13 -5.87 5.96
N LEU A 61 3.09 -5.16 6.42
CA LEU A 61 2.78 -5.01 7.83
C LEU A 61 2.10 -6.26 8.40
N THR A 62 1.00 -6.71 7.81
CA THR A 62 0.24 -7.85 8.32
C THR A 62 0.37 -9.09 7.46
N ASP A 63 -0.03 -10.24 8.02
CA ASP A 63 0.01 -11.53 7.32
C ASP A 63 -1.16 -11.72 6.32
N GLY A 64 -2.19 -10.87 6.37
CA GLY A 64 -3.37 -10.95 5.52
C GLY A 64 -4.28 -12.15 5.78
N GLY A 65 -4.12 -12.84 6.91
CA GLY A 65 -4.82 -14.09 7.20
C GLY A 65 -6.28 -13.95 7.59
N ALA A 66 -6.82 -12.74 7.79
CA ALA A 66 -8.19 -12.53 8.26
C ALA A 66 -9.21 -12.18 7.15
N SER A 67 -8.81 -12.13 5.89
CA SER A 67 -9.69 -11.71 4.80
C SER A 67 -10.86 -12.66 4.51
N HIS A 68 -10.76 -13.93 4.91
CA HIS A 68 -11.81 -14.95 4.70
C HIS A 68 -12.08 -15.75 5.98
N PRO A 69 -12.69 -15.13 7.00
CA PRO A 69 -12.85 -15.74 8.34
C PRO A 69 -13.77 -16.96 8.35
N GLY A 70 -14.65 -17.11 7.37
CA GLY A 70 -15.57 -18.25 7.23
C GLY A 70 -14.99 -19.44 6.48
N SER A 71 -13.82 -19.32 5.86
CA SER A 71 -13.24 -20.41 5.06
C SER A 71 -12.69 -21.53 5.94
N ARG A 72 -13.15 -22.76 5.66
CA ARG A 72 -12.59 -24.00 6.26
C ARG A 72 -11.44 -24.56 5.45
N LEU A 73 -11.44 -24.32 4.14
CA LEU A 73 -10.38 -24.76 3.24
C LEU A 73 -9.11 -23.92 3.41
N TYR A 74 -9.27 -22.65 3.79
CA TYR A 74 -8.17 -21.71 4.01
C TYR A 74 -8.26 -21.09 5.41
N PRO A 75 -7.96 -21.84 6.47
CA PRO A 75 -7.83 -21.25 7.81
C PRO A 75 -6.73 -20.18 7.82
N PRO A 76 -6.72 -19.24 8.79
CA PRO A 76 -5.88 -18.04 8.76
C PRO A 76 -4.41 -18.27 8.39
N ALA A 77 -3.75 -19.27 8.98
CA ALA A 77 -2.34 -19.54 8.67
C ALA A 77 -2.14 -20.00 7.21
N ARG A 78 -3.01 -20.86 6.68
CA ARG A 78 -2.93 -21.30 5.28
C ARG A 78 -3.23 -20.15 4.31
N LEU A 79 -4.15 -19.26 4.69
CA LEU A 79 -4.46 -18.08 3.89
C LEU A 79 -3.29 -17.10 3.88
N ALA A 80 -2.66 -16.86 5.03
CA ALA A 80 -1.46 -16.05 5.13
C ALA A 80 -0.33 -16.59 4.24
N ASP A 81 -0.05 -17.90 4.28
CA ASP A 81 0.94 -18.54 3.41
C ASP A 81 0.60 -18.42 1.91
N LEU A 82 -0.68 -18.48 1.56
CA LEU A 82 -1.12 -18.25 0.19
C LEU A 82 -0.87 -16.81 -0.24
N ARG A 83 -1.32 -15.85 0.56
CA ARG A 83 -1.19 -14.42 0.25
C ARG A 83 0.26 -13.96 0.22
N GLU A 84 1.15 -14.54 1.03
CA GLU A 84 2.59 -14.28 0.95
C GLU A 84 3.17 -14.75 -0.40
N ARG A 85 2.76 -15.92 -0.92
CA ARG A 85 3.17 -16.36 -2.26
C ARG A 85 2.63 -15.45 -3.36
N GLU A 86 1.37 -15.05 -3.28
CA GLU A 86 0.75 -14.11 -4.21
C GLU A 86 1.50 -12.76 -4.21
N LEU A 87 1.90 -12.28 -3.04
CA LEU A 87 2.73 -11.06 -2.90
C LEU A 87 4.10 -11.22 -3.59
N LEU A 88 4.79 -12.35 -3.35
CA LEU A 88 6.09 -12.63 -3.99
C LEU A 88 5.97 -12.65 -5.52
N ASP A 89 4.92 -13.27 -6.04
CA ASP A 89 4.64 -13.28 -7.48
C ASP A 89 4.32 -11.87 -7.99
N ALA A 90 3.51 -11.11 -7.27
CA ALA A 90 3.11 -9.76 -7.64
C ALA A 90 4.32 -8.80 -7.70
N VAL A 91 5.16 -8.77 -6.66
CA VAL A 91 6.34 -7.89 -6.64
C VAL A 91 7.38 -8.32 -7.69
N GLY A 92 7.50 -9.63 -7.96
CA GLY A 92 8.34 -10.17 -9.04
C GLY A 92 7.87 -9.70 -10.42
N ILE A 93 6.55 -9.67 -10.68
CA ILE A 93 5.95 -9.10 -11.90
C ILE A 93 6.28 -7.62 -12.07
N LEU A 94 6.39 -6.88 -10.95
CA LEU A 94 6.78 -5.46 -10.95
C LEU A 94 8.29 -5.24 -11.10
N GLY A 95 9.09 -6.32 -11.13
CA GLY A 95 10.55 -6.27 -11.29
C GLY A 95 11.31 -6.15 -9.97
N LEU A 96 10.64 -6.30 -8.83
CA LEU A 96 11.28 -6.23 -7.52
C LEU A 96 11.86 -7.59 -7.13
N ALA A 97 13.13 -7.60 -6.70
CA ALA A 97 13.78 -8.81 -6.21
C ALA A 97 13.28 -9.18 -4.79
N PRO A 98 13.23 -10.50 -4.46
CA PRO A 98 12.69 -10.94 -3.15
C PRO A 98 13.45 -10.42 -1.93
N ASP A 99 14.73 -10.09 -2.06
CA ASP A 99 15.57 -9.50 -0.99
C ASP A 99 15.19 -8.05 -0.65
N ARG A 100 14.31 -7.44 -1.44
CA ARG A 100 13.71 -6.13 -1.19
C ARG A 100 12.35 -6.20 -0.48
N LEU A 101 11.91 -7.41 -0.10
CA LEU A 101 10.66 -7.61 0.64
C LEU A 101 10.94 -7.88 2.11
N MET A 102 10.36 -7.07 2.99
CA MET A 102 10.39 -7.22 4.45
C MET A 102 9.01 -7.65 4.94
N LEU A 103 8.92 -8.78 5.63
CA LEU A 103 7.67 -9.26 6.22
C LEU A 103 7.67 -8.98 7.72
N LEU A 104 6.76 -8.10 8.16
CA LEU A 104 6.59 -7.75 9.58
C LEU A 104 5.71 -8.78 10.30
N ARG A 105 4.75 -9.40 9.58
CA ARG A 105 3.90 -10.52 10.04
C ARG A 105 3.05 -10.18 11.27
N GLU A 106 2.60 -8.93 11.38
CA GLU A 106 1.60 -8.58 12.39
C GLU A 106 0.24 -9.22 12.05
N PRO A 107 -0.61 -9.49 13.03
CA PRO A 107 -1.92 -10.10 12.76
C PRO A 107 -2.82 -9.16 11.92
N ASP A 108 -3.40 -9.67 10.84
CA ASP A 108 -4.36 -8.97 9.99
C ASP A 108 -5.59 -8.51 10.80
N GLY A 109 -6.00 -7.24 10.61
CA GLY A 109 -7.07 -6.59 11.35
C GLY A 109 -6.67 -6.12 12.77
N ARG A 110 -5.39 -6.31 13.15
CA ARG A 110 -4.87 -6.00 14.50
C ARG A 110 -3.45 -5.43 14.49
N ALA A 111 -3.07 -4.74 13.42
CA ALA A 111 -1.78 -4.08 13.37
C ALA A 111 -1.62 -3.12 14.58
N PRO A 112 -0.45 -3.13 15.26
CA PRO A 112 -0.26 -2.33 16.44
C PRO A 112 -0.19 -0.83 16.07
N HIS A 113 -0.95 -0.01 16.78
CA HIS A 113 -0.99 1.45 16.60
C HIS A 113 -0.54 2.22 17.84
N GLU A 114 -0.25 1.50 18.95
CA GLU A 114 0.27 2.06 20.20
C GLU A 114 1.01 1.02 21.04
N GLY A 115 1.63 1.45 22.13
CA GLY A 115 2.25 0.56 23.10
C GLY A 115 3.55 -0.09 22.66
N ALA A 116 3.90 -1.24 23.26
CA ALA A 116 5.17 -1.93 23.01
C ALA A 116 5.22 -2.56 21.60
N GLY A 117 4.13 -3.13 21.12
CA GLY A 117 4.07 -3.71 19.77
C GLY A 117 4.31 -2.66 18.67
N PHE A 118 3.66 -1.51 18.79
CA PHE A 118 3.89 -0.38 17.88
C PHE A 118 5.37 0.03 17.86
N ARG A 119 5.99 0.21 19.03
CA ARG A 119 7.41 0.58 19.11
C ARG A 119 8.32 -0.48 18.47
N ALA A 120 8.05 -1.76 18.70
CA ALA A 120 8.82 -2.85 18.11
C ALA A 120 8.75 -2.85 16.58
N VAL A 121 7.56 -2.61 15.98
CA VAL A 121 7.39 -2.48 14.53
C VAL A 121 8.12 -1.25 14.02
N VAL A 122 7.95 -0.09 14.67
CA VAL A 122 8.67 1.14 14.30
C VAL A 122 10.18 0.91 14.29
N ASP A 123 10.75 0.28 15.33
CA ASP A 123 12.20 0.02 15.42
C ASP A 123 12.70 -0.87 14.27
N ARG A 124 11.91 -1.89 13.89
CA ARG A 124 12.23 -2.76 12.73
C ARG A 124 12.22 -1.98 11.42
N VAL A 125 11.23 -1.11 11.21
CA VAL A 125 11.13 -0.29 9.99
C VAL A 125 12.22 0.77 9.95
N VAL A 126 12.55 1.42 11.09
CA VAL A 126 13.68 2.36 11.22
C VAL A 126 15.00 1.69 10.82
N THR A 127 15.24 0.47 11.31
CA THR A 127 16.43 -0.32 10.95
C THR A 127 16.50 -0.55 9.46
N CYS A 128 15.40 -1.00 8.85
CA CYS A 128 15.29 -1.24 7.41
C CYS A 128 15.52 0.04 6.57
N VAL A 129 14.94 1.16 6.97
CA VAL A 129 15.16 2.48 6.33
C VAL A 129 16.63 2.85 6.31
N ARG A 130 17.34 2.64 7.43
CA ARG A 130 18.77 2.94 7.56
C ARG A 130 19.66 2.00 6.76
N GLU A 131 19.41 0.69 6.85
CA GLU A 131 20.18 -0.34 6.13
C GLU A 131 20.13 -0.17 4.63
N HIS A 132 18.94 0.21 4.10
CA HIS A 132 18.75 0.42 2.66
C HIS A 132 18.99 1.86 2.20
N GLY A 133 19.32 2.78 3.10
CA GLY A 133 19.54 4.19 2.76
C GLY A 133 18.30 4.85 2.15
N CYS A 134 17.10 4.51 2.62
CA CYS A 134 15.88 5.09 2.09
C CYS A 134 15.82 6.59 2.39
N THR A 135 15.41 7.38 1.41
CA THR A 135 15.21 8.84 1.54
C THR A 135 13.75 9.21 1.80
N SER A 136 12.84 8.28 1.56
CA SER A 136 11.42 8.45 1.84
C SER A 136 10.76 7.16 2.31
N ILE A 137 9.63 7.33 3.03
CA ILE A 137 8.71 6.27 3.41
C ILE A 137 7.33 6.58 2.87
N LEU A 138 6.74 5.60 2.17
CA LEU A 138 5.38 5.67 1.65
C LEU A 138 4.48 4.77 2.47
N ALA A 139 3.30 5.26 2.85
CA ALA A 139 2.29 4.50 3.60
C ALA A 139 0.89 4.89 3.13
N PRO A 140 -0.15 4.12 3.48
CA PRO A 140 -1.51 4.51 3.16
C PRO A 140 -1.86 5.91 3.68
N TRP A 141 -2.79 6.55 2.99
CA TRP A 141 -3.36 7.80 3.45
C TRP A 141 -3.99 7.64 4.83
N ARG A 142 -3.68 8.56 5.76
CA ARG A 142 -4.06 8.46 7.19
C ARG A 142 -5.55 8.35 7.46
N PHE A 143 -6.40 8.75 6.50
CA PHE A 143 -7.87 8.64 6.61
C PHE A 143 -8.43 7.50 5.73
N ASP A 144 -7.58 6.60 5.26
CA ASP A 144 -8.04 5.40 4.59
C ASP A 144 -8.90 4.57 5.58
N PRO A 145 -10.12 4.17 5.23
CA PRO A 145 -11.08 3.61 6.17
C PRO A 145 -10.81 2.12 6.51
N HIS A 146 -9.58 1.81 6.95
CA HIS A 146 -9.18 0.50 7.45
C HIS A 146 -8.22 0.67 8.63
N CYS A 147 -8.45 -0.07 9.73
CA CYS A 147 -7.64 0.07 10.95
C CYS A 147 -6.15 -0.14 10.72
N ASP A 148 -5.76 -1.14 9.93
CA ASP A 148 -4.35 -1.44 9.65
C ASP A 148 -3.71 -0.37 8.73
N HIS A 149 -4.50 0.29 7.87
CA HIS A 149 -4.02 1.44 7.09
C HIS A 149 -3.72 2.63 8.00
N VAL A 150 -4.59 2.89 8.96
CA VAL A 150 -4.36 3.93 9.99
C VAL A 150 -3.11 3.59 10.81
N ALA A 151 -2.96 2.31 11.23
CA ALA A 151 -1.77 1.86 11.95
C ALA A 151 -0.49 2.04 11.12
N ALA A 152 -0.50 1.65 9.84
CA ALA A 152 0.63 1.85 8.93
C ALA A 152 0.98 3.33 8.73
N ALA A 153 -0.02 4.21 8.61
CA ALA A 153 0.20 5.64 8.52
C ALA A 153 0.85 6.22 9.80
N LEU A 154 0.43 5.76 10.99
CA LEU A 154 1.03 6.15 12.27
C LEU A 154 2.47 5.65 12.40
N ILE A 155 2.73 4.39 12.01
CA ILE A 155 4.07 3.80 11.99
C ILE A 155 4.98 4.64 11.07
N ALA A 156 4.54 4.94 9.85
CA ALA A 156 5.32 5.74 8.91
C ALA A 156 5.62 7.15 9.43
N THR A 157 4.66 7.77 10.12
CA THR A 157 4.84 9.09 10.74
C THR A 157 5.93 9.05 11.80
N GLU A 158 5.92 8.03 12.66
CA GLU A 158 6.92 7.89 13.72
C GLU A 158 8.31 7.53 13.14
N VAL A 159 8.36 6.67 12.12
CA VAL A 159 9.60 6.35 11.40
C VAL A 159 10.20 7.61 10.77
N ALA A 160 9.39 8.41 10.07
CA ALA A 160 9.84 9.66 9.47
C ALA A 160 10.35 10.65 10.52
N ARG A 161 9.68 10.76 11.67
CA ARG A 161 10.12 11.58 12.80
C ARG A 161 11.49 11.16 13.37
N ILE A 162 11.74 9.84 13.47
CA ILE A 162 12.99 9.29 14.02
C ILE A 162 14.15 9.39 13.03
N THR A 163 13.88 9.14 11.75
CA THR A 163 14.92 9.02 10.71
C THR A 163 15.16 10.29 9.92
N GLY A 164 14.20 11.22 9.93
CA GLY A 164 14.24 12.44 9.11
C GLY A 164 13.90 12.20 7.63
N VAL A 165 13.50 10.97 7.23
CA VAL A 165 13.10 10.70 5.86
C VAL A 165 11.76 11.35 5.53
N ARG A 166 11.56 11.66 4.26
CA ARG A 166 10.31 12.24 3.78
C ARG A 166 9.17 11.23 3.88
N GLN A 167 8.05 11.63 4.47
CA GLN A 167 6.82 10.85 4.43
C GLN A 167 5.99 11.23 3.21
N VAL A 168 5.40 10.21 2.55
CA VAL A 168 4.46 10.38 1.44
C VAL A 168 3.33 9.40 1.65
N SER A 169 2.11 9.76 1.29
CA SER A 169 0.96 8.87 1.46
C SER A 169 0.35 8.47 0.11
N TYR A 170 -0.23 7.28 0.04
CA TYR A 170 -0.98 6.80 -1.11
C TYR A 170 -2.37 6.34 -0.69
N PRO A 171 -3.45 6.70 -1.41
CA PRO A 171 -4.80 6.25 -1.09
C PRO A 171 -5.10 4.90 -1.73
N VAL A 172 -5.72 3.99 -0.96
CA VAL A 172 -6.30 2.75 -1.45
C VAL A 172 -7.81 2.77 -1.22
N TRP A 173 -8.27 2.54 0.00
CA TRP A 173 -9.69 2.52 0.34
C TRP A 173 -10.35 3.88 0.29
N GLY A 174 -9.58 4.96 0.42
CA GLY A 174 -10.06 6.32 0.23
C GLY A 174 -10.82 6.51 -1.09
N TRP A 175 -10.44 5.79 -2.15
CA TRP A 175 -11.15 5.80 -3.45
C TRP A 175 -12.54 5.18 -3.42
N THR A 176 -12.86 4.40 -2.39
CA THR A 176 -14.16 3.72 -2.26
C THR A 176 -15.18 4.49 -1.43
N LEU A 177 -14.76 5.55 -0.75
CA LEU A 177 -15.66 6.39 0.06
C LEU A 177 -16.86 6.87 -0.78
N ALA A 178 -18.02 6.93 -0.15
CA ALA A 178 -19.22 7.52 -0.77
C ALA A 178 -18.97 9.02 -1.01
N ASP A 179 -19.46 9.54 -2.12
CA ASP A 179 -19.14 10.92 -2.54
C ASP A 179 -19.60 12.00 -1.54
N ASP A 180 -20.61 11.71 -0.73
CA ASP A 180 -21.14 12.57 0.34
C ASP A 180 -20.48 12.37 1.70
N ALA A 181 -19.61 11.36 1.84
CA ALA A 181 -18.89 11.12 3.07
C ALA A 181 -18.00 12.31 3.43
N GLY A 182 -18.10 12.78 4.68
CA GLY A 182 -17.25 13.85 5.21
C GLY A 182 -15.84 13.36 5.48
N VAL A 183 -14.83 14.12 5.03
CA VAL A 183 -13.42 13.84 5.28
C VAL A 183 -12.78 15.07 5.94
N ASP A 184 -12.08 14.84 7.05
CA ASP A 184 -11.39 15.92 7.76
C ASP A 184 -10.00 16.21 7.16
N GLU A 185 -10.00 16.52 5.86
CA GLU A 185 -8.82 16.94 5.13
C GLU A 185 -9.03 18.36 4.64
N ALA A 186 -8.22 19.29 5.12
CA ALA A 186 -8.34 20.71 4.78
C ALA A 186 -7.54 21.07 3.52
N SER A 187 -6.39 20.46 3.33
CA SER A 187 -5.51 20.74 2.18
C SER A 187 -5.08 19.42 1.53
N VAL A 188 -5.19 19.36 0.22
CA VAL A 188 -4.72 18.24 -0.59
C VAL A 188 -3.54 18.72 -1.42
N ARG A 189 -2.35 18.24 -1.08
CA ARG A 189 -1.11 18.52 -1.80
C ARG A 189 -0.46 17.19 -2.20
N GLY A 190 0.26 17.18 -3.30
CA GLY A 190 0.92 15.99 -3.78
C GLY A 190 1.01 15.95 -5.29
N TRP A 191 1.11 14.74 -5.82
CA TRP A 191 1.38 14.50 -7.24
C TRP A 191 0.58 13.33 -7.78
N ARG A 192 0.38 13.35 -9.08
CA ARG A 192 0.05 12.15 -9.86
C ARG A 192 1.32 11.70 -10.59
N LEU A 193 1.79 10.52 -10.28
CA LEU A 193 2.90 9.91 -11.02
C LEU A 193 2.34 9.21 -12.26
N THR A 194 2.79 9.59 -13.44
CA THR A 194 2.41 8.88 -14.68
C THR A 194 3.07 7.51 -14.73
N VAL A 195 2.25 6.46 -14.80
CA VAL A 195 2.71 5.06 -14.80
C VAL A 195 2.18 4.27 -16.01
N GLY A 196 1.76 4.97 -17.07
CA GLY A 196 1.12 4.37 -18.23
C GLY A 196 1.91 3.24 -18.88
N THR A 197 3.23 3.39 -19.01
CA THR A 197 4.16 2.36 -19.55
C THR A 197 4.26 1.13 -18.64
N HIS A 198 3.97 1.26 -17.35
CA HIS A 198 4.03 0.20 -16.34
C HIS A 198 2.66 -0.41 -16.02
N MET A 199 1.58 0.15 -16.57
CA MET A 199 0.21 -0.34 -16.33
C MET A 199 0.01 -1.82 -16.63
N PRO A 200 0.57 -2.40 -17.71
CA PRO A 200 0.44 -3.84 -17.96
C PRO A 200 1.07 -4.70 -16.84
N ALA A 201 2.20 -4.27 -16.28
CA ALA A 201 2.84 -4.94 -15.14
C ALA A 201 1.98 -4.78 -13.88
N LYS A 202 1.54 -3.56 -13.55
CA LYS A 202 0.66 -3.28 -12.41
C LYS A 202 -0.62 -4.12 -12.46
N GLN A 203 -1.29 -4.19 -13.59
CA GLN A 203 -2.52 -4.98 -13.73
C GLN A 203 -2.29 -6.47 -13.50
N ARG A 204 -1.18 -7.03 -14.00
CA ARG A 204 -0.80 -8.43 -13.73
C ARG A 204 -0.44 -8.64 -12.27
N ALA A 205 0.25 -7.71 -11.63
CA ALA A 205 0.58 -7.79 -10.20
C ALA A 205 -0.68 -7.79 -9.34
N ILE A 206 -1.63 -6.87 -9.58
CA ILE A 206 -2.94 -6.88 -8.91
C ILE A 206 -3.66 -8.21 -9.13
N ALA A 207 -3.65 -8.76 -10.36
CA ALA A 207 -4.30 -10.02 -10.68
C ALA A 207 -3.62 -11.25 -10.06
N ALA A 208 -2.35 -11.16 -9.67
CA ALA A 208 -1.62 -12.22 -8.96
C ALA A 208 -2.16 -12.45 -7.54
N HIS A 209 -2.79 -11.46 -6.92
CA HIS A 209 -3.52 -11.60 -5.65
C HIS A 209 -4.86 -12.33 -5.85
N ALA A 210 -4.81 -13.52 -6.43
CA ALA A 210 -5.97 -14.27 -6.91
C ALA A 210 -6.96 -14.64 -5.80
N SER A 211 -6.49 -14.82 -4.56
CA SER A 211 -7.33 -15.07 -3.38
C SER A 211 -8.32 -13.93 -3.14
N GLN A 212 -7.94 -12.70 -3.49
CA GLN A 212 -8.73 -11.49 -3.26
C GLN A 212 -9.74 -11.20 -4.40
N TYR A 213 -9.73 -12.02 -5.46
CA TYR A 213 -10.71 -11.95 -6.56
C TYR A 213 -11.87 -12.96 -6.43
N GLY A 214 -11.93 -13.73 -5.33
CA GLY A 214 -12.94 -14.78 -5.13
C GLY A 214 -12.79 -15.97 -6.07
N LYS A 215 -11.60 -16.21 -6.62
CA LYS A 215 -11.32 -17.31 -7.55
C LYS A 215 -10.67 -18.51 -6.88
N VAL A 216 -10.05 -18.31 -5.72
CA VAL A 216 -9.28 -19.33 -5.00
C VAL A 216 -10.01 -19.78 -3.74
N VAL A 217 -10.42 -18.86 -2.89
CA VAL A 217 -11.20 -19.15 -1.68
C VAL A 217 -12.69 -19.13 -2.07
N THR A 218 -13.26 -20.30 -2.24
CA THR A 218 -14.63 -20.46 -2.78
C THR A 218 -15.65 -20.91 -1.74
N ASP A 219 -15.21 -21.31 -0.57
CA ASP A 219 -16.04 -21.82 0.53
C ASP A 219 -16.44 -20.76 1.57
N ASP A 220 -16.05 -19.51 1.35
CA ASP A 220 -16.49 -18.34 2.13
C ASP A 220 -17.22 -17.34 1.25
N PRO A 221 -18.55 -17.42 1.11
CA PRO A 221 -19.34 -16.55 0.24
C PRO A 221 -19.37 -15.09 0.70
N VAL A 222 -19.06 -14.83 1.98
CA VAL A 222 -18.98 -13.48 2.56
C VAL A 222 -17.55 -13.01 2.77
N GLY A 223 -16.57 -13.85 2.40
CA GLY A 223 -15.16 -13.51 2.41
C GLY A 223 -14.85 -12.31 1.53
N PHE A 224 -13.75 -11.66 1.83
CA PHE A 224 -13.35 -10.44 1.14
C PHE A 224 -13.13 -10.63 -0.36
N ARG A 225 -13.54 -9.65 -1.14
CA ARG A 225 -13.24 -9.53 -2.58
C ARG A 225 -12.95 -8.08 -2.92
N LEU A 226 -11.94 -7.85 -3.74
CA LEU A 226 -11.60 -6.52 -4.22
C LEU A 226 -12.81 -5.89 -4.94
N PRO A 227 -13.33 -4.75 -4.46
CA PRO A 227 -14.50 -4.10 -5.06
C PRO A 227 -14.18 -3.58 -6.47
N GLU A 228 -15.11 -3.70 -7.40
CA GLU A 228 -14.95 -3.14 -8.74
C GLU A 228 -14.67 -1.61 -8.75
N LYS A 229 -15.27 -0.86 -7.79
CA LYS A 229 -15.01 0.59 -7.66
C LYS A 229 -13.53 0.83 -7.41
N LEU A 230 -12.90 0.04 -6.54
CA LEU A 230 -11.46 0.12 -6.26
C LEU A 230 -10.65 -0.26 -7.49
N LEU A 231 -10.94 -1.41 -8.10
CA LEU A 231 -10.22 -1.87 -9.29
C LEU A 231 -10.27 -0.86 -10.43
N ARG A 232 -11.43 -0.22 -10.66
CA ARG A 232 -11.55 0.87 -11.65
C ARG A 232 -10.70 2.10 -11.29
N ALA A 233 -10.60 2.46 -10.01
CA ALA A 233 -9.74 3.55 -9.57
C ALA A 233 -8.25 3.24 -9.80
N MET A 234 -7.84 1.97 -9.64
CA MET A 234 -6.46 1.51 -9.83
C MET A 234 -6.06 1.32 -11.31
N GLN A 235 -6.99 1.44 -12.26
CA GLN A 235 -6.72 1.33 -13.71
C GLN A 235 -6.30 2.66 -14.36
N GLN A 236 -6.19 3.74 -13.59
CA GLN A 236 -5.75 5.03 -14.14
C GLN A 236 -4.28 4.96 -14.58
N PRO A 237 -3.88 5.67 -15.66
CA PRO A 237 -2.48 5.68 -16.12
C PRO A 237 -1.56 6.51 -15.20
N TRP A 238 -1.98 6.78 -13.99
CA TRP A 238 -1.27 7.50 -12.94
C TRP A 238 -1.65 6.96 -11.56
N GLU A 239 -0.75 7.14 -10.62
CA GLU A 239 -0.94 6.89 -9.19
C GLU A 239 -0.89 8.22 -8.42
N VAL A 240 -1.64 8.29 -7.32
CA VAL A 240 -1.71 9.49 -6.47
C VAL A 240 -0.78 9.33 -5.27
N PHE A 241 0.03 10.34 -5.06
CA PHE A 241 0.92 10.45 -3.90
C PHE A 241 0.70 11.80 -3.23
N LEU A 242 0.44 11.76 -1.92
CA LEU A 242 0.07 12.93 -1.13
C LEU A 242 1.26 13.34 -0.25
N ALA A 243 1.58 14.64 -0.29
CA ALA A 243 2.54 15.24 0.62
C ALA A 243 1.90 15.45 2.02
N PRO A 244 2.69 15.48 3.09
CA PRO A 244 2.23 15.76 4.45
C PRO A 244 1.51 17.10 4.57
#